data_a35e96531bdc2dc7e274ec9674c60488
#
_entry.id   a35e96531bdc2dc7e274ec9674c60488
#
_cell.length_a   1.000
_cell.length_b   1.000
_cell.length_c   1.000
_cell.angle_alpha   90.00
_cell.angle_beta   90.00
_cell.angle_gamma   90.00
#
_symmetry.space_group_name_H-M   'P 1'
#
loop_
_entity.id
_entity.type
_entity.pdbx_description
1 polymer ?
#
loop_
_entity_poly.entity_id
_entity_poly.type
_entity_poly.pdbx_seq_one_letter_code
_entity_poly.pdbx_strand_id
1 'polypeptide(L)'
;MRAPLSWIKEFVEIPATIAAEQISDALIRVGFEVEEIIVQGSDLTGPLKFGKVLSIEEITEFKKPIRYVGLDCGEGETRFVICGATNFAVGDMVCVAIPGAVLPGNFAISARDRKSTR
;
A
#
# COMPACT_ATOMS: atom_id res chain seq x y z
N MET A 1 2.47 -10.97 -22.64
CA MET A 1 1.78 -9.66 -22.63
C MET A 1 0.90 -9.55 -21.40
N ARG A 2 0.90 -8.44 -20.74
CA ARG A 2 0.00 -8.16 -19.60
C ARG A 2 -1.00 -7.07 -20.00
N ALA A 3 -2.27 -7.28 -19.68
CA ALA A 3 -3.34 -6.34 -19.98
C ALA A 3 -4.06 -5.97 -18.68
N PRO A 4 -3.79 -4.79 -18.10
CA PRO A 4 -4.53 -4.33 -16.95
C PRO A 4 -6.01 -4.15 -17.26
N LEU A 5 -6.88 -4.62 -16.39
CA LEU A 5 -8.32 -4.55 -16.59
C LEU A 5 -8.81 -3.09 -16.70
N SER A 6 -8.18 -2.16 -15.97
CA SER A 6 -8.48 -0.74 -16.06
C SER A 6 -8.25 -0.17 -17.47
N TRP A 7 -7.23 -0.65 -18.18
CA TRP A 7 -6.96 -0.23 -19.55
C TRP A 7 -7.96 -0.83 -20.54
N ILE A 8 -8.33 -2.10 -20.34
CA ILE A 8 -9.36 -2.75 -21.17
C ILE A 8 -10.68 -2.00 -21.08
N LYS A 9 -11.05 -1.54 -19.90
CA LYS A 9 -12.28 -0.76 -19.65
C LYS A 9 -12.32 0.61 -20.34
N GLU A 10 -11.19 1.15 -20.77
CA GLU A 10 -11.14 2.38 -21.56
C GLU A 10 -11.65 2.18 -22.99
N PHE A 11 -11.59 0.96 -23.51
CA PHE A 11 -12.00 0.62 -24.88
C PHE A 11 -13.29 -0.19 -24.96
N VAL A 12 -13.67 -0.85 -23.87
CA VAL A 12 -14.84 -1.73 -23.81
C VAL A 12 -15.62 -1.45 -22.53
N GLU A 13 -16.93 -1.29 -22.69
CA GLU A 13 -17.83 -1.12 -21.55
C GLU A 13 -18.02 -2.47 -20.83
N ILE A 14 -17.48 -2.56 -19.62
CA ILE A 14 -17.56 -3.76 -18.79
C ILE A 14 -18.33 -3.40 -17.51
N PRO A 15 -19.50 -4.02 -17.25
CA PRO A 15 -20.24 -3.80 -16.00
C PRO A 15 -19.41 -4.14 -14.76
N ALA A 16 -19.59 -3.37 -13.70
CA ALA A 16 -18.87 -3.58 -12.44
C ALA A 16 -19.19 -4.94 -11.76
N THR A 17 -20.29 -5.57 -12.16
CA THR A 17 -20.72 -6.88 -11.65
C THR A 17 -19.96 -8.06 -12.26
N ILE A 18 -19.19 -7.83 -13.33
CA ILE A 18 -18.45 -8.87 -14.03
C ILE A 18 -17.08 -9.04 -13.38
N ALA A 19 -16.79 -10.26 -12.92
CA ALA A 19 -15.50 -10.62 -12.34
C ALA A 19 -14.42 -10.85 -13.42
N ALA A 20 -13.15 -10.71 -13.02
CA ALA A 20 -12.01 -10.94 -13.91
C ALA A 20 -11.98 -12.35 -14.50
N GLU A 21 -12.41 -13.34 -13.74
CA GLU A 21 -12.53 -14.74 -14.18
C GLU A 21 -13.53 -14.91 -15.33
N GLN A 22 -14.63 -14.18 -15.30
CA GLN A 22 -15.64 -14.21 -16.37
C GLN A 22 -15.10 -13.58 -17.65
N ILE A 23 -14.28 -12.54 -17.55
CA ILE A 23 -13.61 -11.90 -18.67
C ILE A 23 -12.57 -12.86 -19.28
N SER A 24 -11.79 -13.53 -18.42
CA SER A 24 -10.84 -14.56 -18.84
C SER A 24 -11.53 -15.68 -19.61
N ASP A 25 -12.65 -16.21 -19.11
CA ASP A 25 -13.43 -17.26 -19.77
C ASP A 25 -13.96 -16.80 -21.13
N ALA A 26 -14.42 -15.56 -21.22
CA ALA A 26 -14.89 -15.00 -22.49
C ALA A 26 -13.77 -14.88 -23.54
N LEU A 27 -12.58 -14.44 -23.10
CA LEU A 27 -11.40 -14.35 -23.97
C LEU A 27 -10.96 -15.73 -24.47
N ILE A 28 -10.95 -16.73 -23.61
CA ILE A 28 -10.60 -18.12 -23.97
C ILE A 28 -11.59 -18.68 -25.01
N ARG A 29 -12.88 -18.40 -24.86
CA ARG A 29 -13.91 -18.85 -25.79
C ARG A 29 -13.72 -18.31 -27.22
N VAL A 30 -13.17 -17.12 -27.37
CA VAL A 30 -12.92 -16.52 -28.69
C VAL A 30 -11.50 -16.75 -29.19
N GLY A 31 -10.73 -17.62 -28.53
CA GLY A 31 -9.45 -18.11 -29.01
C GLY A 31 -8.22 -17.45 -28.42
N PHE A 32 -8.38 -16.58 -27.42
CA PHE A 32 -7.23 -16.05 -26.69
C PHE A 32 -6.78 -17.00 -25.59
N GLU A 33 -5.50 -17.01 -25.31
CA GLU A 33 -4.91 -17.75 -24.19
C GLU A 33 -4.73 -16.81 -23.00
N VAL A 34 -5.20 -17.24 -21.83
CA VAL A 34 -5.00 -16.54 -20.56
C VAL A 34 -4.19 -17.45 -19.65
N GLU A 35 -2.94 -17.09 -19.42
CA GLU A 35 -2.01 -17.88 -18.60
C GLU A 35 -2.25 -17.65 -17.12
N GLU A 36 -2.54 -16.42 -16.72
CA GLU A 36 -2.65 -16.04 -15.32
C GLU A 36 -3.56 -14.82 -15.12
N ILE A 37 -4.29 -14.80 -14.04
CA ILE A 37 -4.99 -13.62 -13.52
C ILE A 37 -4.24 -13.14 -12.27
N ILE A 38 -3.70 -11.92 -12.34
CA ILE A 38 -2.96 -11.32 -11.23
C ILE A 38 -3.86 -10.29 -10.55
N VAL A 39 -4.12 -10.49 -9.25
CA VAL A 39 -4.85 -9.52 -8.42
C VAL A 39 -3.83 -8.81 -7.52
N GLN A 40 -3.64 -7.51 -7.78
CA GLN A 40 -2.72 -6.71 -6.98
C GLN A 40 -3.34 -6.38 -5.61
N GLY A 41 -2.52 -6.46 -4.57
CA GLY A 41 -2.93 -6.13 -3.21
C GLY A 41 -3.72 -7.23 -2.50
N SER A 42 -3.87 -8.42 -3.09
CA SER A 42 -4.57 -9.55 -2.46
C SER A 42 -3.89 -10.09 -1.19
N ASP A 43 -2.59 -9.86 -1.07
CA ASP A 43 -1.75 -10.22 0.08
C ASP A 43 -1.59 -9.08 1.10
N LEU A 44 -2.27 -7.96 0.86
CA LEU A 44 -2.28 -6.80 1.73
C LEU A 44 -3.52 -6.83 2.62
N THR A 45 -3.34 -6.94 3.92
CA THR A 45 -4.43 -7.04 4.89
C THR A 45 -4.21 -6.15 6.10
N GLY A 46 -5.27 -5.94 6.87
CA GLY A 46 -5.23 -5.19 8.11
C GLY A 46 -5.39 -3.68 7.96
N PRO A 47 -5.17 -2.93 9.04
CA PRO A 47 -5.46 -1.51 9.06
C PRO A 47 -4.41 -0.71 8.28
N LEU A 48 -4.86 -0.15 7.16
CA LEU A 48 -4.12 0.85 6.39
C LEU A 48 -4.91 2.15 6.42
N LYS A 49 -4.23 3.25 6.68
CA LYS A 49 -4.85 4.58 6.75
C LYS A 49 -4.08 5.58 5.91
N PHE A 50 -4.78 6.60 5.43
CA PHE A 50 -4.13 7.80 4.96
C PHE A 50 -3.82 8.71 6.14
N GLY A 51 -2.61 9.22 6.18
CA GLY A 51 -2.15 10.15 7.19
C GLY A 51 -1.60 11.42 6.58
N LYS A 52 -1.92 12.56 7.17
CA LYS A 52 -1.30 13.82 6.83
C LYS A 52 -0.03 14.00 7.65
N VAL A 53 1.06 14.33 6.99
CA VAL A 53 2.34 14.60 7.66
C VAL A 53 2.27 15.96 8.35
N LEU A 54 2.34 15.96 9.67
CA LEU A 54 2.30 17.18 10.51
C LEU A 54 3.68 17.68 10.87
N SER A 55 4.62 16.77 11.13
CA SER A 55 5.97 17.11 11.53
C SER A 55 6.98 16.06 11.08
N ILE A 56 8.19 16.49 10.81
CA ILE A 56 9.32 15.63 10.47
C ILE A 56 10.51 16.07 11.32
N GLU A 57 11.08 15.15 12.08
CA GLU A 57 12.31 15.33 12.82
C GLU A 57 13.35 14.33 12.32
N GLU A 58 14.51 14.81 11.90
CA GLU A 58 15.59 13.95 11.44
C GLU A 58 16.42 13.45 12.62
N ILE A 59 16.61 12.13 12.67
CA ILE A 59 17.43 11.48 13.70
C ILE A 59 18.74 11.05 13.05
N THR A 60 19.85 11.65 13.49
CA THR A 60 21.18 11.43 12.92
C THR A 60 22.06 10.47 13.74
N GLU A 61 21.55 9.94 14.85
CA GLU A 61 22.29 9.06 15.76
C GLU A 61 22.59 7.66 15.19
N PHE A 62 21.99 7.31 14.04
CA PHE A 62 22.14 6.02 13.41
C PHE A 62 23.01 6.11 12.15
N LYS A 63 23.57 4.96 11.72
CA LYS A 63 24.38 4.87 10.51
C LYS A 63 23.67 5.34 9.23
N LYS A 64 22.34 5.22 9.19
CA LYS A 64 21.51 5.76 8.11
C LYS A 64 20.57 6.80 8.68
N PRO A 65 20.38 7.94 8.02
CA PRO A 65 19.43 8.93 8.46
C PRO A 65 18.02 8.33 8.49
N ILE A 66 17.33 8.53 9.60
CA ILE A 66 15.93 8.13 9.76
C ILE A 66 15.13 9.35 10.23
N ARG A 67 13.84 9.32 9.96
CA ARG A 67 12.93 10.41 10.31
C ARG A 67 11.92 9.96 11.35
N TYR A 68 11.71 10.80 12.33
CA TYR A 68 10.60 10.70 13.29
C TYR A 68 9.45 11.57 12.79
N VAL A 69 8.36 10.95 12.41
CA VAL A 69 7.29 11.61 11.66
C VAL A 69 6.01 11.62 12.48
N GLY A 70 5.45 12.80 12.67
CA GLY A 70 4.12 12.98 13.26
C GLY A 70 3.05 12.98 12.19
N LEU A 71 2.04 12.13 12.35
CA LEU A 71 0.97 11.89 11.39
C LEU A 71 -0.40 12.10 12.01
N ASP A 72 -1.28 12.76 11.28
CA ASP A 72 -2.71 12.77 11.56
C ASP A 72 -3.41 11.72 10.70
N CYS A 73 -3.78 10.62 11.32
CA CYS A 73 -4.49 9.51 10.68
C CYS A 73 -6.01 9.52 10.96
N GLY A 74 -6.56 10.64 11.42
CA GLY A 74 -7.98 10.75 11.77
C GLY A 74 -8.34 10.06 13.09
N GLU A 75 -7.37 9.81 13.96
CA GLU A 75 -7.58 9.12 15.25
C GLU A 75 -7.79 10.08 16.44
N GLY A 76 -7.81 11.39 16.18
CA GLY A 76 -7.89 12.43 17.23
C GLY A 76 -6.58 12.73 17.94
N GLU A 77 -5.55 11.90 17.75
CA GLU A 77 -4.21 12.05 18.31
C GLU A 77 -3.17 11.97 17.20
N THR A 78 -2.04 12.65 17.43
CA THR A 78 -0.90 12.54 16.50
C THR A 78 -0.22 11.18 16.68
N ARG A 79 -0.12 10.44 15.60
CA ARG A 79 0.62 9.18 15.57
C ARG A 79 2.05 9.42 15.14
N PHE A 80 3.01 8.92 15.91
CA PHE A 80 4.43 9.03 15.59
C PHE A 80 4.96 7.72 15.04
N VAL A 81 5.70 7.82 13.94
CA VAL A 81 6.34 6.67 13.28
C VAL A 81 7.79 7.00 12.93
N ILE A 82 8.61 5.96 12.87
CA ILE A 82 9.98 6.06 12.39
C ILE A 82 10.03 5.57 10.95
N CYS A 83 10.57 6.38 10.06
CA CYS A 83 10.62 6.11 8.63
C CYS A 83 11.99 6.43 8.05
N GLY A 84 12.49 5.54 7.20
CA GLY A 84 13.73 5.76 6.43
C GLY A 84 13.52 6.44 5.09
N ALA A 85 12.28 6.62 4.65
CA ALA A 85 11.98 7.28 3.38
C ALA A 85 12.17 8.79 3.46
N THR A 86 12.56 9.40 2.35
CA THR A 86 12.85 10.84 2.25
C THR A 86 12.01 11.55 1.19
N ASN A 87 11.10 10.83 0.55
CA ASN A 87 10.32 11.30 -0.61
C ASN A 87 9.00 12.00 -0.24
N PHE A 88 8.88 12.49 0.97
CA PHE A 88 7.70 13.22 1.44
C PHE A 88 8.10 14.42 2.30
N ALA A 89 7.18 15.36 2.44
CA ALA A 89 7.35 16.61 3.21
C ALA A 89 6.14 16.85 4.13
N VAL A 90 6.29 17.80 5.05
CA VAL A 90 5.18 18.26 5.89
C VAL A 90 4.02 18.77 5.02
N GLY A 91 2.82 18.33 5.32
CA GLY A 91 1.60 18.64 4.57
C GLY A 91 1.20 17.59 3.55
N ASP A 92 2.06 16.65 3.23
CA ASP A 92 1.76 15.56 2.31
C ASP A 92 0.81 14.53 2.94
N MET A 93 0.01 13.91 2.07
CA MET A 93 -0.79 12.73 2.42
C MET A 93 -0.02 11.46 2.08
N VAL A 94 0.11 10.58 3.05
CA VAL A 94 0.84 9.31 2.89
C VAL A 94 -0.02 8.14 3.31
N CYS A 95 0.27 6.96 2.77
CA CYS A 95 -0.34 5.72 3.21
C CYS A 95 0.43 5.18 4.42
N VAL A 96 -0.28 4.88 5.49
CA VAL A 96 0.29 4.43 6.76
C VAL A 96 -0.21 3.03 7.09
N ALA A 97 0.73 2.10 7.25
CA ALA A 97 0.45 0.79 7.81
C ALA A 97 0.64 0.86 9.33
N ILE A 98 -0.45 0.69 10.06
CA ILE A 98 -0.43 0.70 11.52
C ILE A 98 -0.31 -0.72 12.08
N PRO A 99 0.02 -0.91 13.37
CA PRO A 99 0.11 -2.23 13.97
C PRO A 99 -1.15 -3.08 13.72
N GLY A 100 -0.95 -4.32 13.29
CA GLY A 100 -2.00 -5.24 12.84
C GLY A 100 -2.11 -5.36 11.32
N ALA A 101 -1.51 -4.44 10.54
CA ALA A 101 -1.43 -4.56 9.09
C ALA A 101 -0.41 -5.65 8.69
N VAL A 102 -0.71 -6.35 7.60
CA VAL A 102 0.21 -7.31 6.97
C VAL A 102 0.49 -6.84 5.56
N LEU A 103 1.73 -6.53 5.27
CA LEU A 103 2.20 -6.11 3.96
C LEU A 103 2.58 -7.32 3.08
N PRO A 104 2.72 -7.16 1.76
CA PRO A 104 3.16 -8.22 0.86
C PRO A 104 4.43 -8.92 1.37
N GLY A 105 4.51 -10.25 1.21
CA GLY A 105 5.60 -11.05 1.75
C GLY A 105 5.43 -11.45 3.22
N ASN A 106 4.20 -11.44 3.74
CA ASN A 106 3.88 -11.76 5.14
C ASN A 106 4.58 -10.83 6.16
N PHE A 107 4.83 -9.59 5.78
CA PHE A 107 5.46 -8.62 6.65
C PHE A 107 4.42 -7.99 7.57
N ALA A 108 4.32 -8.50 8.79
CA ALA A 108 3.42 -7.98 9.81
C ALA A 108 3.98 -6.71 10.46
N ILE A 109 3.14 -5.68 10.53
CA ILE A 109 3.49 -4.43 11.21
C ILE A 109 3.17 -4.57 12.70
N SER A 110 4.16 -4.27 13.52
CA SER A 110 4.02 -4.24 14.98
C SER A 110 4.63 -2.97 15.56
N ALA A 111 4.13 -2.57 16.70
CA ALA A 111 4.75 -1.50 17.45
C ALA A 111 6.13 -1.95 17.96
N ARG A 112 7.17 -1.21 17.61
CA ARG A 112 8.54 -1.47 18.06
C ARG A 112 9.19 -0.18 18.53
N ASP A 113 9.88 -0.27 19.65
CA ASP A 113 10.83 0.76 20.04
C ASP A 113 12.19 0.44 19.43
N ARG A 114 12.68 1.34 18.60
CA ARG A 114 13.96 1.13 17.90
C ARG A 114 15.17 1.19 18.85
N LYS A 115 14.99 1.72 20.05
CA LYS A 115 16.02 1.68 21.10
C LYS A 115 16.17 0.31 21.75
N SER A 116 15.15 -0.54 21.67
CA SER A 116 15.13 -1.89 22.25
C SER A 116 15.57 -3.01 21.29
N THR A 117 15.85 -2.70 20.05
CA THR A 117 16.29 -3.67 19.02
C THR A 117 17.81 -3.70 18.81
N ARG A 118 18.55 -3.44 19.82
CA ARG A 118 20.00 -3.65 19.80
C ARG A 118 20.35 -5.09 20.14
#